data_f9e1fdb3dd8645d4c53e6a64d2a61e27
#
_entry.id   f9e1fdb3dd8645d4c53e6a64d2a61e27
#
_cell.length_a   1.000
_cell.length_b   1.000
_cell.length_c   1.000
_cell.angle_alpha   90.00
_cell.angle_beta   90.00
_cell.angle_gamma   90.00
#
_symmetry.space_group_name_H-M   'P 1'
#
loop_
_entity.id
_entity.type
_entity.pdbx_description
1 polymer ?
#
loop_
_entity_poly.entity_id
_entity_poly.type
_entity_poly.pdbx_seq_one_letter_code
_entity_poly.pdbx_strand_id
1 'polypeptide(L)'
;MADLFRLVPRARSDLLQANPWARPHEAALVAAKGVLRPGFTEGGAAFFAARREATLQRLRGGIAAWNAWAEDMAGLRAAVEADPALAALWRLLAGVELIDESFDNEFDVAGFSFPAAARFAGSAFGGDAWFSDTRFAGPVDFRDATFGGDAFFERAQFSAGADFGAVDFRRGAEFREIACGGTLGFVEAEFAGSAWFRGSCFGGPVRFRGARFGWEAGLGDCRYRAPADFAEVDFGDNAGFEGSVFEQSATFAQARFCRAAWFSGAQFRGEAVFDRARFLGRRHFDGIAVAAPRSPVATQRAVLERLHAAFPG
;
A
#
# COMPACT_ATOMS: atom_id res chain seq x y z
N MET A 1 -22.25 34.34 0.42
CA MET A 1 -22.97 33.47 -0.56
C MET A 1 -22.71 33.86 -2.01
N ALA A 2 -22.51 35.12 -2.37
CA ALA A 2 -22.31 35.51 -3.77
C ALA A 2 -20.95 35.13 -4.39
N ASP A 3 -19.92 34.92 -3.59
CA ASP A 3 -18.57 34.55 -4.09
C ASP A 3 -18.42 33.07 -4.42
N LEU A 4 -19.19 32.17 -3.78
CA LEU A 4 -19.15 30.74 -4.07
C LEU A 4 -19.65 30.41 -5.50
N PHE A 5 -20.65 31.14 -5.99
CA PHE A 5 -21.19 30.96 -7.35
C PHE A 5 -20.24 31.42 -8.47
N ARG A 6 -19.27 32.29 -8.17
CA ARG A 6 -18.24 32.73 -9.11
C ARG A 6 -17.01 31.83 -9.14
N LEU A 7 -16.73 31.09 -8.06
CA LEU A 7 -15.55 30.21 -7.96
C LEU A 7 -15.77 28.87 -8.69
N VAL A 8 -16.99 28.34 -8.71
CA VAL A 8 -17.32 27.03 -9.29
C VAL A 8 -16.96 26.93 -10.79
N PRO A 9 -17.34 27.87 -11.67
CA PRO A 9 -16.96 27.82 -13.09
C PRO A 9 -15.46 27.93 -13.30
N ARG A 10 -14.76 28.73 -12.48
CA ARG A 10 -13.31 28.90 -12.56
C ARG A 10 -12.56 27.64 -12.15
N ALA A 11 -12.88 27.05 -10.99
CA ALA A 11 -12.26 25.82 -10.52
C ALA A 11 -12.43 24.66 -11.51
N ARG A 12 -13.59 24.56 -12.16
CA ARG A 12 -13.83 23.60 -13.24
C ARG A 12 -12.95 23.87 -14.45
N SER A 13 -12.84 25.12 -14.86
CA SER A 13 -11.97 25.55 -15.97
C SER A 13 -10.52 25.20 -15.67
N ASP A 14 -10.06 25.47 -14.44
CA ASP A 14 -8.69 25.19 -14.01
C ASP A 14 -8.39 23.68 -14.02
N LEU A 15 -9.35 22.84 -13.58
CA LEU A 15 -9.24 21.37 -13.66
C LEU A 15 -9.10 20.88 -15.10
N LEU A 16 -9.89 21.44 -16.04
CA LEU A 16 -9.81 21.08 -17.45
C LEU A 16 -8.59 21.70 -18.16
N GLN A 17 -8.04 22.78 -17.62
CA GLN A 17 -6.78 23.35 -18.09
C GLN A 17 -5.60 22.47 -17.70
N ALA A 18 -5.56 21.96 -16.46
CA ALA A 18 -4.57 20.98 -16.00
C ALA A 18 -4.70 19.62 -16.71
N ASN A 19 -5.86 19.34 -17.32
CA ASN A 19 -6.15 18.10 -18.04
C ASN A 19 -6.80 18.36 -19.41
N PRO A 20 -6.06 18.92 -20.40
CA PRO A 20 -6.61 19.32 -21.71
C PRO A 20 -7.27 18.17 -22.48
N TRP A 21 -6.81 16.94 -22.27
CA TRP A 21 -7.34 15.71 -22.86
C TRP A 21 -8.81 15.43 -22.45
N ALA A 22 -9.25 15.96 -21.31
CA ALA A 22 -10.60 15.76 -20.79
C ALA A 22 -11.65 16.69 -21.43
N ARG A 23 -11.23 17.79 -22.10
CA ARG A 23 -12.14 18.77 -22.73
C ARG A 23 -13.12 18.16 -23.74
N PRO A 24 -12.71 17.26 -24.66
CA PRO A 24 -13.66 16.62 -25.58
C PRO A 24 -14.74 15.78 -24.88
N HIS A 25 -14.52 15.41 -23.64
CA HIS A 25 -15.43 14.60 -22.83
C HIS A 25 -16.26 15.43 -21.83
N GLU A 26 -16.17 16.75 -21.88
CA GLU A 26 -16.83 17.65 -20.91
C GLU A 26 -18.34 17.44 -20.83
N ALA A 27 -19.02 17.23 -21.96
CA ALA A 27 -20.45 16.97 -21.98
C ALA A 27 -20.82 15.69 -21.20
N ALA A 28 -20.05 14.61 -21.39
CA ALA A 28 -20.23 13.35 -20.65
C ALA A 28 -19.95 13.52 -19.15
N LEU A 29 -18.92 14.28 -18.79
CA LEU A 29 -18.57 14.60 -17.40
C LEU A 29 -19.69 15.39 -16.70
N VAL A 30 -20.33 16.33 -17.40
CA VAL A 30 -21.47 17.12 -16.89
C VAL A 30 -22.70 16.25 -16.72
N ALA A 31 -23.04 15.47 -17.75
CA ALA A 31 -24.22 14.60 -17.73
C ALA A 31 -24.14 13.55 -16.62
N ALA A 32 -22.95 13.03 -16.37
CA ALA A 32 -22.69 12.03 -15.32
C ALA A 32 -22.67 12.61 -13.90
N LYS A 33 -22.77 13.93 -13.71
CA LYS A 33 -22.68 14.59 -12.40
C LYS A 33 -21.48 14.12 -11.55
N GLY A 34 -20.34 13.90 -12.20
CA GLY A 34 -19.12 13.40 -11.56
C GLY A 34 -19.10 11.89 -11.28
N VAL A 35 -20.09 11.14 -11.72
CA VAL A 35 -20.12 9.66 -11.57
C VAL A 35 -20.07 9.00 -12.95
N LEU A 36 -18.90 9.05 -13.58
CA LEU A 36 -18.64 8.27 -14.81
C LEU A 36 -18.27 6.83 -14.44
N ARG A 37 -18.87 5.87 -15.13
CA ARG A 37 -18.54 4.45 -15.01
C ARG A 37 -18.25 3.85 -16.38
N PRO A 38 -17.16 3.09 -16.55
CA PRO A 38 -16.91 2.34 -17.79
C PRO A 38 -18.11 1.41 -18.07
N GLY A 39 -18.59 1.38 -19.30
CA GLY A 39 -19.67 0.48 -19.72
C GLY A 39 -21.10 0.81 -19.27
N PHE A 40 -21.29 1.79 -18.36
CA PHE A 40 -22.62 2.13 -17.83
C PHE A 40 -23.07 3.56 -18.12
N THR A 41 -22.14 4.41 -18.55
CA THR A 41 -22.44 5.83 -18.84
C THR A 41 -22.07 6.12 -20.29
N GLU A 42 -22.95 6.80 -21.02
CA GLU A 42 -22.64 7.24 -22.38
C GLU A 42 -21.36 8.08 -22.41
N GLY A 43 -20.42 7.74 -23.29
CA GLY A 43 -19.09 8.36 -23.35
C GLY A 43 -18.12 7.90 -22.27
N GLY A 44 -18.51 7.04 -21.30
CA GLY A 44 -17.65 6.56 -20.23
C GLY A 44 -16.44 5.80 -20.76
N ALA A 45 -16.62 4.83 -21.62
CA ALA A 45 -15.52 4.04 -22.20
C ALA A 45 -14.50 4.92 -22.91
N ALA A 46 -14.96 5.88 -23.72
CA ALA A 46 -14.08 6.81 -24.44
C ALA A 46 -13.30 7.73 -23.49
N PHE A 47 -13.94 8.19 -22.41
CA PHE A 47 -13.26 8.98 -21.38
C PHE A 47 -12.15 8.19 -20.69
N PHE A 48 -12.41 6.96 -20.26
CA PHE A 48 -11.43 6.14 -19.56
C PHE A 48 -10.26 5.73 -20.48
N ALA A 49 -10.55 5.45 -21.75
CA ALA A 49 -9.50 5.22 -22.76
C ALA A 49 -8.62 6.46 -22.95
N ALA A 50 -9.21 7.65 -23.08
CA ALA A 50 -8.46 8.90 -23.21
C ALA A 50 -7.66 9.22 -21.94
N ARG A 51 -8.21 8.95 -20.75
CA ARG A 51 -7.49 9.11 -19.47
C ARG A 51 -6.27 8.20 -19.39
N ARG A 52 -6.44 6.92 -19.74
CA ARG A 52 -5.38 5.95 -19.81
C ARG A 52 -4.24 6.43 -20.73
N GLU A 53 -4.56 6.80 -21.97
CA GLU A 53 -3.56 7.29 -22.92
C GLU A 53 -2.85 8.55 -22.42
N ALA A 54 -3.59 9.52 -21.86
CA ALA A 54 -3.02 10.72 -21.27
C ALA A 54 -2.10 10.41 -20.08
N THR A 55 -2.44 9.41 -19.26
CA THR A 55 -1.61 8.94 -18.15
C THR A 55 -0.30 8.35 -18.68
N LEU A 56 -0.36 7.44 -19.66
CA LEU A 56 0.83 6.82 -20.26
C LEU A 56 1.70 7.87 -20.95
N GLN A 57 1.11 8.82 -21.65
CA GLN A 57 1.84 9.92 -22.30
C GLN A 57 2.56 10.80 -21.26
N ARG A 58 1.91 11.10 -20.14
CA ARG A 58 2.51 11.89 -19.06
C ARG A 58 3.63 11.14 -18.36
N LEU A 59 3.50 9.81 -18.16
CA LEU A 59 4.59 8.97 -17.66
C LEU A 59 5.82 9.03 -18.57
N ARG A 60 5.62 8.95 -19.91
CA ARG A 60 6.72 9.10 -20.89
C ARG A 60 7.37 10.49 -20.85
N GLY A 61 6.66 11.51 -20.35
CA GLY A 61 7.20 12.86 -20.14
C GLY A 61 8.18 12.96 -18.97
N GLY A 62 8.29 11.91 -18.16
CA GLY A 62 9.22 11.79 -17.04
C GLY A 62 8.78 12.54 -15.78
N ILE A 63 9.61 12.40 -14.73
CA ILE A 63 9.33 12.84 -13.36
C ILE A 63 8.99 14.34 -13.25
N ALA A 64 9.71 15.20 -13.97
CA ALA A 64 9.50 16.66 -13.89
C ALA A 64 8.12 17.07 -14.39
N ALA A 65 7.71 16.58 -15.57
CA ALA A 65 6.40 16.86 -16.14
C ALA A 65 5.26 16.26 -15.32
N TRP A 66 5.48 15.06 -14.80
CA TRP A 66 4.51 14.39 -13.94
C TRP A 66 4.31 15.15 -12.63
N ASN A 67 5.40 15.48 -11.92
CA ASN A 67 5.29 16.13 -10.61
C ASN A 67 4.74 17.56 -10.71
N ALA A 68 5.04 18.29 -11.79
CA ALA A 68 4.42 19.58 -12.05
C ALA A 68 2.90 19.46 -12.18
N TRP A 69 2.41 18.50 -12.97
CA TRP A 69 0.98 18.22 -13.05
C TRP A 69 0.37 17.77 -11.71
N ALA A 70 1.09 16.93 -10.95
CA ALA A 70 0.61 16.46 -9.66
C ALA A 70 0.49 17.60 -8.63
N GLU A 71 1.42 18.57 -8.65
CA GLU A 71 1.37 19.78 -7.84
C GLU A 71 0.17 20.66 -8.22
N ASP A 72 -0.08 20.88 -9.52
CA ASP A 72 -1.25 21.60 -10.00
C ASP A 72 -2.54 20.94 -9.49
N MET A 73 -2.65 19.63 -9.63
CA MET A 73 -3.82 18.88 -9.17
C MET A 73 -3.97 18.91 -7.65
N ALA A 74 -2.88 18.83 -6.89
CA ALA A 74 -2.91 18.96 -5.43
C ALA A 74 -3.35 20.37 -4.99
N GLY A 75 -2.87 21.42 -5.65
CA GLY A 75 -3.26 22.81 -5.42
C GLY A 75 -4.75 23.05 -5.67
N LEU A 76 -5.32 22.43 -6.69
CA LEU A 76 -6.75 22.56 -7.03
C LEU A 76 -7.67 21.82 -6.05
N ARG A 77 -7.17 20.85 -5.28
CA ARG A 77 -7.99 20.05 -4.38
C ARG A 77 -8.78 20.89 -3.38
N ALA A 78 -8.12 21.82 -2.69
CA ALA A 78 -8.75 22.65 -1.67
C ALA A 78 -9.88 23.53 -2.26
N ALA A 79 -9.72 24.01 -3.50
CA ALA A 79 -10.71 24.84 -4.17
C ALA A 79 -12.00 24.07 -4.57
N VAL A 80 -11.93 22.76 -4.67
CA VAL A 80 -13.05 21.91 -5.12
C VAL A 80 -13.69 21.09 -4.00
N GLU A 81 -13.07 20.99 -2.84
CA GLU A 81 -13.47 20.08 -1.76
C GLU A 81 -14.87 20.39 -1.19
N ALA A 82 -15.27 21.66 -1.21
CA ALA A 82 -16.57 22.11 -0.72
C ALA A 82 -17.74 21.76 -1.66
N ASP A 83 -17.48 21.48 -2.93
CA ASP A 83 -18.50 21.08 -3.92
C ASP A 83 -18.36 19.59 -4.24
N PRO A 84 -19.35 18.74 -3.88
CA PRO A 84 -19.25 17.29 -4.12
C PRO A 84 -19.07 16.92 -5.60
N ALA A 85 -19.65 17.67 -6.54
CA ALA A 85 -19.53 17.39 -7.97
C ALA A 85 -18.13 17.74 -8.49
N LEU A 86 -17.56 18.89 -8.06
CA LEU A 86 -16.20 19.28 -8.39
C LEU A 86 -15.18 18.37 -7.72
N ALA A 87 -15.40 17.97 -6.47
CA ALA A 87 -14.55 17.00 -5.78
C ALA A 87 -14.55 15.63 -6.48
N ALA A 88 -15.71 15.21 -7.02
CA ALA A 88 -15.80 13.99 -7.81
C ALA A 88 -15.07 14.14 -9.16
N LEU A 89 -15.23 15.27 -9.84
CA LEU A 89 -14.52 15.59 -11.07
C LEU A 89 -12.99 15.60 -10.83
N TRP A 90 -12.55 16.25 -9.76
CA TRP A 90 -11.14 16.25 -9.38
C TRP A 90 -10.60 14.83 -9.19
N ARG A 91 -11.30 13.97 -8.44
CA ARG A 91 -10.89 12.57 -8.26
C ARG A 91 -10.78 11.81 -9.57
N LEU A 92 -11.68 12.06 -10.52
CA LEU A 92 -11.62 11.46 -11.85
C LEU A 92 -10.42 11.93 -12.67
N LEU A 93 -10.04 13.21 -12.59
CA LEU A 93 -8.99 13.80 -13.39
C LEU A 93 -7.60 13.63 -12.75
N ALA A 94 -7.52 13.64 -11.42
CA ALA A 94 -6.29 13.44 -10.65
C ALA A 94 -5.93 11.97 -10.42
N GLY A 95 -6.91 11.06 -10.54
CA GLY A 95 -6.72 9.62 -10.36
C GLY A 95 -5.97 8.99 -11.53
N VAL A 96 -5.17 7.99 -11.21
CA VAL A 96 -4.43 7.16 -12.17
C VAL A 96 -5.08 5.77 -12.22
N GLU A 97 -5.33 5.28 -13.40
CA GLU A 97 -5.93 3.97 -13.62
C GLU A 97 -5.17 3.27 -14.75
N LEU A 98 -4.34 2.31 -14.36
CA LEU A 98 -3.53 1.44 -15.20
C LEU A 98 -3.84 0.00 -14.76
N ILE A 99 -5.09 -0.41 -14.94
CA ILE A 99 -5.62 -1.72 -14.53
C ILE A 99 -5.42 -2.71 -15.68
N ASP A 100 -5.02 -3.95 -15.35
CA ASP A 100 -4.78 -5.03 -16.32
C ASP A 100 -3.75 -4.64 -17.42
N GLU A 101 -2.80 -3.74 -17.09
CA GLU A 101 -1.77 -3.30 -18.00
C GLU A 101 -0.56 -4.25 -18.00
N SER A 102 0.13 -4.33 -19.15
CA SER A 102 1.39 -5.05 -19.26
C SER A 102 2.53 -4.09 -19.56
N PHE A 103 3.53 -4.10 -18.67
CA PHE A 103 4.77 -3.36 -18.80
C PHE A 103 5.91 -4.36 -18.99
N ASP A 104 6.26 -4.65 -20.24
CA ASP A 104 7.23 -5.71 -20.60
C ASP A 104 8.67 -5.38 -20.20
N ASN A 105 8.99 -4.09 -20.11
CA ASN A 105 10.30 -3.58 -19.71
C ASN A 105 10.27 -3.06 -18.27
N GLU A 106 11.36 -2.41 -17.86
CA GLU A 106 11.41 -1.68 -16.60
C GLU A 106 10.28 -0.65 -16.51
N PHE A 107 9.67 -0.56 -15.33
CA PHE A 107 8.67 0.46 -15.01
C PHE A 107 9.22 1.37 -13.94
N ASP A 108 9.58 2.59 -14.31
CA ASP A 108 10.22 3.54 -13.39
C ASP A 108 9.33 4.76 -13.14
N VAL A 109 8.86 4.85 -11.90
CA VAL A 109 8.14 6.00 -11.33
C VAL A 109 8.77 6.45 -10.01
N ALA A 110 10.08 6.19 -9.83
CA ALA A 110 10.78 6.60 -8.62
C ALA A 110 10.69 8.13 -8.43
N GLY A 111 10.33 8.55 -7.21
CA GLY A 111 10.15 9.96 -6.86
C GLY A 111 8.92 10.65 -7.45
N PHE A 112 8.04 9.93 -8.14
CA PHE A 112 6.80 10.48 -8.66
C PHE A 112 5.80 10.76 -7.53
N SER A 113 4.92 11.74 -7.75
CA SER A 113 3.83 12.10 -6.83
C SER A 113 2.48 11.80 -7.47
N PHE A 114 1.68 10.97 -6.79
CA PHE A 114 0.32 10.64 -7.22
C PHE A 114 -0.68 11.41 -6.34
N PRO A 115 -1.37 12.43 -6.89
CA PRO A 115 -2.18 13.35 -6.08
C PRO A 115 -3.49 12.75 -5.58
N ALA A 116 -3.98 11.69 -6.22
CA ALA A 116 -5.22 11.01 -5.89
C ALA A 116 -5.03 9.47 -5.92
N ALA A 117 -6.10 8.70 -6.02
CA ALA A 117 -6.03 7.26 -6.11
C ALA A 117 -5.18 6.78 -7.30
N ALA A 118 -4.35 5.76 -7.08
CA ALA A 118 -3.58 5.10 -8.12
C ALA A 118 -3.95 3.60 -8.15
N ARG A 119 -4.35 3.09 -9.32
CA ARG A 119 -4.81 1.73 -9.49
C ARG A 119 -3.97 1.01 -10.52
N PHE A 120 -3.37 -0.09 -10.09
CA PHE A 120 -2.53 -1.00 -10.87
C PHE A 120 -3.03 -2.45 -10.72
N ALA A 121 -4.30 -2.63 -10.34
CA ALA A 121 -4.85 -3.97 -10.11
C ALA A 121 -4.75 -4.84 -11.36
N GLY A 122 -4.38 -6.10 -11.21
CA GLY A 122 -4.23 -7.06 -12.31
C GLY A 122 -3.07 -6.77 -13.27
N SER A 123 -2.27 -5.71 -13.04
CA SER A 123 -1.21 -5.33 -13.97
C SER A 123 0.03 -6.21 -13.82
N ALA A 124 0.74 -6.43 -14.93
CA ALA A 124 1.97 -7.20 -15.00
C ALA A 124 3.17 -6.29 -15.26
N PHE A 125 4.14 -6.30 -14.34
CA PHE A 125 5.44 -5.64 -14.47
C PHE A 125 6.48 -6.70 -14.83
N GLY A 126 6.82 -6.84 -16.12
CA GLY A 126 7.68 -7.92 -16.61
C GLY A 126 9.16 -7.73 -16.25
N GLY A 127 9.66 -6.48 -16.27
CA GLY A 127 10.98 -6.07 -15.81
C GLY A 127 10.96 -5.61 -14.35
N ASP A 128 12.04 -4.96 -13.92
CA ASP A 128 12.13 -4.34 -12.60
C ASP A 128 11.16 -3.15 -12.50
N ALA A 129 10.56 -3.00 -11.32
CA ALA A 129 9.55 -1.97 -11.07
C ALA A 129 10.01 -1.02 -9.95
N TRP A 130 10.26 0.23 -10.31
CA TRP A 130 10.83 1.25 -9.43
C TRP A 130 9.75 2.22 -8.94
N PHE A 131 9.38 2.10 -7.66
CA PHE A 131 8.48 2.97 -6.92
C PHE A 131 9.18 3.63 -5.73
N SER A 132 10.52 3.63 -5.71
CA SER A 132 11.30 4.21 -4.61
C SER A 132 11.03 5.71 -4.50
N ASP A 133 10.95 6.23 -3.27
CA ASP A 133 10.65 7.65 -2.98
C ASP A 133 9.32 8.16 -3.54
N THR A 134 8.46 7.30 -4.09
CA THR A 134 7.16 7.67 -4.65
C THR A 134 6.20 8.12 -3.55
N ARG A 135 5.41 9.17 -3.83
CA ARG A 135 4.41 9.72 -2.91
C ARG A 135 3.01 9.46 -3.41
N PHE A 136 2.25 8.65 -2.69
CA PHE A 136 0.84 8.39 -2.95
C PHE A 136 -0.03 9.13 -1.94
N ALA A 137 -0.68 10.20 -2.37
CA ALA A 137 -1.59 10.99 -1.51
C ALA A 137 -2.95 10.31 -1.34
N GLY A 138 -3.41 9.55 -2.34
CA GLY A 138 -4.63 8.75 -2.31
C GLY A 138 -4.39 7.27 -2.05
N PRO A 139 -5.46 6.46 -1.97
CA PRO A 139 -5.33 5.01 -1.83
C PRO A 139 -4.71 4.38 -3.08
N VAL A 140 -3.92 3.33 -2.86
CA VAL A 140 -3.25 2.58 -3.94
C VAL A 140 -3.78 1.16 -4.02
N ASP A 141 -4.00 0.67 -5.23
CA ASP A 141 -4.51 -0.67 -5.48
C ASP A 141 -3.58 -1.41 -6.43
N PHE A 142 -2.88 -2.42 -5.90
CA PHE A 142 -2.04 -3.37 -6.64
C PHE A 142 -2.59 -4.79 -6.59
N ARG A 143 -3.85 -4.99 -6.17
CA ARG A 143 -4.40 -6.34 -6.03
C ARG A 143 -4.25 -7.13 -7.33
N ASP A 144 -3.93 -8.42 -7.17
CA ASP A 144 -3.76 -9.36 -8.30
C ASP A 144 -2.66 -8.94 -9.29
N ALA A 145 -1.81 -7.95 -8.97
CA ALA A 145 -0.69 -7.56 -9.82
C ALA A 145 0.45 -8.59 -9.75
N THR A 146 1.23 -8.65 -10.80
CA THR A 146 2.42 -9.52 -10.89
C THR A 146 3.68 -8.68 -11.11
N PHE A 147 4.70 -8.89 -10.27
CA PHE A 147 6.03 -8.33 -10.43
C PHE A 147 7.00 -9.44 -10.86
N GLY A 148 7.35 -9.46 -12.15
CA GLY A 148 8.24 -10.47 -12.75
C GLY A 148 9.71 -10.22 -12.45
N GLY A 149 10.14 -8.94 -12.36
CA GLY A 149 11.43 -8.47 -11.91
C GLY A 149 11.46 -8.13 -10.42
N ASP A 150 12.50 -7.43 -9.96
CA ASP A 150 12.57 -6.90 -8.61
C ASP A 150 11.64 -5.69 -8.45
N ALA A 151 10.96 -5.60 -7.29
CA ALA A 151 10.02 -4.53 -6.98
C ALA A 151 10.58 -3.62 -5.89
N PHE A 152 10.85 -2.36 -6.21
CA PHE A 152 11.50 -1.40 -5.34
C PHE A 152 10.50 -0.34 -4.86
N PHE A 153 10.13 -0.38 -3.57
CA PHE A 153 9.27 0.58 -2.89
C PHE A 153 9.99 1.31 -1.75
N GLU A 154 11.32 1.31 -1.73
CA GLU A 154 12.08 1.95 -0.65
C GLU A 154 11.66 3.40 -0.46
N ARG A 155 11.43 3.81 0.80
CA ARG A 155 11.01 5.17 1.19
C ARG A 155 9.72 5.65 0.52
N ALA A 156 8.94 4.75 -0.10
CA ALA A 156 7.62 5.12 -0.62
C ALA A 156 6.66 5.55 0.49
N GLN A 157 5.80 6.51 0.19
CA GLN A 157 4.84 7.08 1.12
C GLN A 157 3.41 6.78 0.67
N PHE A 158 2.66 6.01 1.46
CA PHE A 158 1.27 5.65 1.21
C PHE A 158 0.36 6.38 2.22
N SER A 159 0.00 7.64 1.93
CA SER A 159 -0.75 8.47 2.89
C SER A 159 -2.11 7.89 3.26
N ALA A 160 -2.84 7.35 2.29
CA ALA A 160 -4.17 6.77 2.48
C ALA A 160 -4.17 5.24 2.55
N GLY A 161 -3.00 4.60 2.45
CA GLY A 161 -2.83 3.16 2.47
C GLY A 161 -2.65 2.54 1.08
N ALA A 162 -2.32 1.25 1.06
CA ALA A 162 -2.12 0.47 -0.17
C ALA A 162 -2.63 -0.97 0.01
N ASP A 163 -3.14 -1.53 -1.07
CA ASP A 163 -3.60 -2.92 -1.12
C ASP A 163 -2.78 -3.70 -2.14
N PHE A 164 -2.02 -4.68 -1.65
CA PHE A 164 -1.24 -5.67 -2.39
C PHE A 164 -1.84 -7.07 -2.19
N GLY A 165 -3.14 -7.19 -2.00
CA GLY A 165 -3.80 -8.49 -1.85
C GLY A 165 -3.61 -9.37 -3.07
N ALA A 166 -3.27 -10.65 -2.88
CA ALA A 166 -3.02 -11.63 -3.93
C ALA A 166 -1.97 -11.21 -4.98
N VAL A 167 -1.05 -10.31 -4.63
CA VAL A 167 0.08 -9.92 -5.49
C VAL A 167 1.11 -11.05 -5.57
N ASP A 168 1.67 -11.27 -6.76
CA ASP A 168 2.76 -12.21 -7.00
C ASP A 168 4.10 -11.45 -7.22
N PHE A 169 4.99 -11.47 -6.21
CA PHE A 169 6.36 -10.99 -6.30
C PHE A 169 7.29 -12.15 -6.65
N ARG A 170 7.68 -12.28 -7.90
CA ARG A 170 8.48 -13.41 -8.39
C ARG A 170 9.95 -13.31 -8.05
N ARG A 171 10.45 -12.12 -7.69
CA ARG A 171 11.80 -11.83 -7.26
C ARG A 171 11.81 -11.05 -5.95
N GLY A 172 12.85 -10.24 -5.72
CA GLY A 172 12.96 -9.41 -4.52
C GLY A 172 11.88 -8.35 -4.42
N ALA A 173 11.44 -8.07 -3.19
CA ALA A 173 10.47 -7.02 -2.88
C ALA A 173 11.00 -6.11 -1.77
N GLU A 174 11.37 -4.88 -2.13
CA GLU A 174 12.02 -3.92 -1.25
C GLU A 174 11.04 -2.86 -0.76
N PHE A 175 10.60 -2.99 0.49
CA PHE A 175 9.70 -2.06 1.17
C PHE A 175 10.37 -1.36 2.36
N ARG A 176 11.71 -1.20 2.31
CA ARG A 176 12.46 -0.57 3.42
C ARG A 176 12.03 0.88 3.59
N GLU A 177 11.95 1.30 4.87
CA GLU A 177 11.72 2.70 5.25
C GLU A 177 10.42 3.30 4.67
N ILE A 178 9.42 2.46 4.31
CA ILE A 178 8.13 2.98 3.85
C ILE A 178 7.36 3.62 5.00
N ALA A 179 6.57 4.65 4.65
CA ALA A 179 5.61 5.26 5.55
C ALA A 179 4.18 5.04 5.04
N CYS A 180 3.36 4.34 5.82
CA CYS A 180 1.98 4.08 5.46
C CYS A 180 1.03 4.66 6.52
N GLY A 181 0.22 5.67 6.14
CA GLY A 181 -0.74 6.32 7.04
C GLY A 181 -2.05 5.56 7.19
N GLY A 182 -2.51 4.90 6.12
CA GLY A 182 -3.73 4.09 6.07
C GLY A 182 -3.45 2.59 6.24
N THR A 183 -4.41 1.75 5.85
CA THR A 183 -4.22 0.29 5.86
C THR A 183 -3.21 -0.13 4.80
N LEU A 184 -2.31 -1.05 5.17
CA LEU A 184 -1.40 -1.73 4.26
C LEU A 184 -1.77 -3.22 4.21
N GLY A 185 -2.21 -3.69 3.04
CA GLY A 185 -2.70 -5.06 2.84
C GLY A 185 -1.77 -5.87 1.96
N PHE A 186 -1.43 -7.10 2.41
CA PHE A 186 -0.73 -8.16 1.68
C PHE A 186 -1.46 -9.50 1.90
N VAL A 187 -2.79 -9.46 2.00
CA VAL A 187 -3.58 -10.68 2.21
C VAL A 187 -3.38 -11.63 1.04
N GLU A 188 -2.99 -12.88 1.34
CA GLU A 188 -2.73 -13.92 0.33
C GLU A 188 -1.64 -13.55 -0.70
N ALA A 189 -0.81 -12.53 -0.43
CA ALA A 189 0.30 -12.17 -1.30
C ALA A 189 1.39 -13.25 -1.29
N GLU A 190 2.07 -13.39 -2.44
CA GLU A 190 3.14 -14.37 -2.63
C GLU A 190 4.47 -13.65 -2.89
N PHE A 191 5.47 -13.93 -2.04
CA PHE A 191 6.83 -13.41 -2.15
C PHE A 191 7.75 -14.58 -2.47
N ALA A 192 8.01 -14.83 -3.75
CA ALA A 192 8.89 -15.93 -4.17
C ALA A 192 10.38 -15.63 -3.89
N GLY A 193 10.78 -14.35 -3.87
CA GLY A 193 12.10 -13.88 -3.44
C GLY A 193 12.10 -13.35 -2.00
N SER A 194 13.21 -12.73 -1.58
CA SER A 194 13.31 -12.07 -0.27
C SER A 194 12.44 -10.80 -0.24
N ALA A 195 11.81 -10.54 0.91
CA ALA A 195 10.98 -9.37 1.13
C ALA A 195 11.47 -8.54 2.33
N TRP A 196 11.78 -7.27 2.11
CA TRP A 196 12.41 -6.41 3.09
C TRP A 196 11.53 -5.22 3.44
N PHE A 197 11.10 -5.14 4.71
CA PHE A 197 10.28 -4.07 5.26
C PHE A 197 10.99 -3.25 6.34
N ARG A 198 12.27 -3.55 6.58
CA ARG A 198 13.03 -2.99 7.70
C ARG A 198 12.93 -1.47 7.80
N GLY A 199 12.76 -0.96 9.03
CA GLY A 199 12.74 0.48 9.30
C GLY A 199 11.43 1.18 8.94
N SER A 200 10.41 0.44 8.55
CA SER A 200 9.13 0.99 8.09
C SER A 200 8.21 1.43 9.24
N CYS A 201 7.37 2.44 8.95
CA CYS A 201 6.41 2.99 9.89
C CYS A 201 4.98 2.84 9.37
N PHE A 202 4.18 2.05 10.09
CA PHE A 202 2.79 1.76 9.76
C PHE A 202 1.86 2.48 10.73
N GLY A 203 1.23 3.56 10.27
CA GLY A 203 0.25 4.34 11.03
C GLY A 203 -1.11 3.67 11.11
N GLY A 204 -1.52 2.99 10.03
CA GLY A 204 -2.76 2.21 9.94
C GLY A 204 -2.53 0.70 10.12
N PRO A 205 -3.62 -0.11 10.08
CA PRO A 205 -3.54 -1.56 10.20
C PRO A 205 -2.67 -2.19 9.11
N VAL A 206 -1.89 -3.23 9.48
CA VAL A 206 -1.10 -4.04 8.55
C VAL A 206 -1.67 -5.46 8.48
N ARG A 207 -1.85 -6.00 7.28
CA ARG A 207 -2.50 -7.29 7.06
C ARG A 207 -1.66 -8.16 6.13
N PHE A 208 -1.09 -9.23 6.69
CA PHE A 208 -0.38 -10.27 5.95
C PHE A 208 -1.10 -11.62 6.00
N ARG A 209 -2.36 -11.66 6.44
CA ARG A 209 -3.10 -12.92 6.60
C ARG A 209 -2.96 -13.81 5.36
N GLY A 210 -2.50 -15.06 5.57
CA GLY A 210 -2.35 -16.05 4.52
C GLY A 210 -1.23 -15.77 3.51
N ALA A 211 -0.42 -14.70 3.69
CA ALA A 211 0.71 -14.44 2.82
C ALA A 211 1.78 -15.52 2.92
N ARG A 212 2.55 -15.71 1.84
CA ARG A 212 3.64 -16.69 1.76
C ARG A 212 4.96 -16.01 1.43
N PHE A 213 5.97 -16.28 2.26
CA PHE A 213 7.35 -15.83 2.03
C PHE A 213 8.20 -17.05 1.70
N GLY A 214 8.62 -17.19 0.44
CA GLY A 214 9.44 -18.29 0.00
C GLY A 214 10.88 -18.21 0.49
N TRP A 215 11.39 -16.98 0.63
CA TRP A 215 12.72 -16.68 1.14
C TRP A 215 12.66 -15.78 2.38
N GLU A 216 13.75 -15.09 2.71
CA GLU A 216 13.89 -14.28 3.91
C GLU A 216 12.87 -13.12 3.94
N ALA A 217 12.20 -12.98 5.09
CA ALA A 217 11.26 -11.90 5.39
C ALA A 217 11.86 -10.98 6.48
N GLY A 218 12.36 -9.82 6.08
CA GLY A 218 12.97 -8.84 6.98
C GLY A 218 12.00 -7.76 7.43
N LEU A 219 11.37 -7.94 8.58
CA LEU A 219 10.41 -6.99 9.19
C LEU A 219 10.98 -6.36 10.47
N GLY A 220 12.32 -6.29 10.59
CA GLY A 220 13.01 -5.73 11.74
C GLY A 220 12.92 -4.20 11.82
N ASP A 221 13.09 -3.64 13.01
CA ASP A 221 13.09 -2.20 13.29
C ASP A 221 11.82 -1.47 12.80
N CYS A 222 10.72 -2.20 12.59
CA CYS A 222 9.44 -1.65 12.15
C CYS A 222 8.61 -1.09 13.30
N ARG A 223 7.80 -0.07 13.02
CA ARG A 223 6.87 0.49 13.97
C ARG A 223 5.43 0.31 13.53
N TYR A 224 4.68 -0.55 14.22
CA TYR A 224 3.27 -0.84 14.00
C TYR A 224 2.42 -0.05 14.99
N ARG A 225 1.84 1.09 14.56
CA ARG A 225 1.02 1.95 15.44
C ARG A 225 -0.43 1.51 15.57
N ALA A 226 -0.88 0.64 14.69
CA ALA A 226 -2.20 0.05 14.63
C ALA A 226 -2.10 -1.49 14.63
N PRO A 227 -3.21 -2.24 14.68
CA PRO A 227 -3.16 -3.70 14.70
C PRO A 227 -2.38 -4.31 13.53
N ALA A 228 -1.59 -5.36 13.81
CA ALA A 228 -0.82 -6.10 12.82
C ALA A 228 -1.30 -7.56 12.76
N ASP A 229 -1.73 -8.00 11.57
CA ASP A 229 -2.25 -9.34 11.34
C ASP A 229 -1.29 -10.16 10.47
N PHE A 230 -0.59 -11.10 11.11
CA PHE A 230 0.26 -12.11 10.51
C PHE A 230 -0.34 -13.52 10.69
N ALA A 231 -1.66 -13.61 10.86
CA ALA A 231 -2.30 -14.91 11.00
C ALA A 231 -2.15 -15.75 9.73
N GLU A 232 -1.93 -17.05 9.89
CA GLU A 232 -1.84 -18.00 8.79
C GLU A 232 -0.69 -17.73 7.78
N VAL A 233 0.25 -16.84 8.12
CA VAL A 233 1.42 -16.56 7.28
C VAL A 233 2.36 -17.77 7.26
N ASP A 234 2.85 -18.12 6.07
CA ASP A 234 3.93 -19.12 5.92
C ASP A 234 5.27 -18.40 5.65
N PHE A 235 6.15 -18.41 6.65
CA PHE A 235 7.54 -17.97 6.51
C PHE A 235 8.40 -19.19 6.14
N GLY A 236 8.62 -19.38 4.85
CA GLY A 236 9.37 -20.53 4.29
C GLY A 236 10.85 -20.52 4.64
N ASP A 237 11.44 -19.37 4.87
CA ASP A 237 12.82 -19.20 5.35
C ASP A 237 12.84 -18.35 6.64
N ASN A 238 13.92 -17.58 6.87
CA ASN A 238 14.11 -16.77 8.06
C ASN A 238 13.09 -15.62 8.10
N ALA A 239 12.56 -15.36 9.29
CA ALA A 239 11.65 -14.24 9.53
C ALA A 239 12.18 -13.35 10.65
N GLY A 240 12.52 -12.11 10.30
CA GLY A 240 13.13 -11.14 11.21
C GLY A 240 12.14 -10.07 11.65
N PHE A 241 11.93 -9.95 12.97
CA PHE A 241 11.12 -8.92 13.64
C PHE A 241 11.94 -8.19 14.71
N GLU A 242 13.28 -8.27 14.63
CA GLU A 242 14.19 -7.70 15.63
C GLU A 242 13.92 -6.21 15.80
N GLY A 243 13.92 -5.74 17.05
CA GLY A 243 13.75 -4.34 17.39
C GLY A 243 12.39 -3.73 17.04
N SER A 244 11.48 -4.50 16.43
CA SER A 244 10.17 -4.01 16.02
C SER A 244 9.25 -3.68 17.19
N VAL A 245 8.42 -2.62 17.05
CA VAL A 245 7.51 -2.15 18.09
C VAL A 245 6.06 -2.28 17.62
N PHE A 246 5.30 -3.13 18.29
CA PHE A 246 3.86 -3.30 18.10
C PHE A 246 3.11 -2.50 19.19
N GLU A 247 2.58 -1.33 18.82
CA GLU A 247 1.90 -0.45 19.77
C GLU A 247 0.49 -0.93 20.14
N GLN A 248 -0.14 -1.71 19.25
CA GLN A 248 -1.43 -2.35 19.44
C GLN A 248 -1.33 -3.87 19.29
N SER A 249 -2.45 -4.56 19.10
CA SER A 249 -2.47 -6.01 18.98
C SER A 249 -1.67 -6.51 17.78
N ALA A 250 -0.95 -7.60 17.96
CA ALA A 250 -0.26 -8.31 16.88
C ALA A 250 -0.65 -9.79 16.96
N THR A 251 -1.15 -10.35 15.86
CA THR A 251 -1.50 -11.77 15.80
C THR A 251 -0.60 -12.51 14.83
N PHE A 252 -0.08 -13.64 15.28
CA PHE A 252 0.66 -14.65 14.54
C PHE A 252 -0.07 -15.99 14.64
N ALA A 253 -1.39 -15.96 14.87
CA ALA A 253 -2.19 -17.17 15.02
C ALA A 253 -2.04 -18.07 13.79
N GLN A 254 -1.73 -19.35 14.01
CA GLN A 254 -1.52 -20.35 12.95
C GLN A 254 -0.36 -20.02 11.98
N ALA A 255 0.45 -19.00 12.25
CA ALA A 255 1.63 -18.70 11.44
C ALA A 255 2.65 -19.87 11.52
N ARG A 256 3.37 -20.08 10.43
CA ARG A 256 4.39 -21.11 10.30
C ARG A 256 5.76 -20.48 10.06
N PHE A 257 6.73 -20.76 10.92
CA PHE A 257 8.12 -20.33 10.81
C PHE A 257 8.98 -21.55 10.48
N CYS A 258 9.38 -21.70 9.23
CA CYS A 258 10.07 -22.91 8.77
C CYS A 258 11.55 -22.92 9.14
N ARG A 259 12.19 -21.76 9.25
CA ARG A 259 13.59 -21.57 9.64
C ARG A 259 13.68 -20.71 10.91
N ALA A 260 14.69 -19.84 11.01
CA ALA A 260 14.85 -19.01 12.19
C ALA A 260 13.79 -17.91 12.28
N ALA A 261 13.21 -17.74 13.47
CA ALA A 261 12.32 -16.64 13.83
C ALA A 261 13.04 -15.71 14.81
N TRP A 262 13.28 -14.48 14.38
CA TRP A 262 14.06 -13.48 15.11
C TRP A 262 13.12 -12.40 15.66
N PHE A 263 12.92 -12.40 16.98
CA PHE A 263 12.15 -11.40 17.71
C PHE A 263 13.01 -10.66 18.75
N SER A 264 14.33 -10.78 18.67
CA SER A 264 15.24 -10.19 19.65
C SER A 264 15.00 -8.68 19.77
N GLY A 265 14.75 -8.20 21.01
CA GLY A 265 14.45 -6.80 21.27
C GLY A 265 13.08 -6.30 20.79
N ALA A 266 12.22 -7.16 20.23
CA ALA A 266 10.86 -6.77 19.84
C ALA A 266 10.01 -6.35 21.05
N GLN A 267 9.16 -5.35 20.86
CA GLN A 267 8.29 -4.80 21.91
C GLN A 267 6.82 -4.97 21.52
N PHE A 268 6.09 -5.76 22.29
CA PHE A 268 4.64 -5.89 22.19
C PHE A 268 3.97 -5.06 23.29
N ARG A 269 3.47 -3.88 22.93
CA ARG A 269 2.76 -2.96 23.85
C ARG A 269 1.27 -3.26 23.94
N GLY A 270 0.73 -3.96 22.92
CA GLY A 270 -0.62 -4.51 22.90
C GLY A 270 -0.60 -6.03 23.08
N GLU A 271 -1.74 -6.65 22.81
CA GLU A 271 -1.88 -8.11 22.87
C GLU A 271 -1.05 -8.78 21.77
N ALA A 272 -0.29 -9.81 22.15
CA ALA A 272 0.46 -10.66 21.22
C ALA A 272 -0.14 -12.06 21.20
N VAL A 273 -0.65 -12.49 20.03
CA VAL A 273 -1.33 -13.78 19.87
C VAL A 273 -0.49 -14.70 19.01
N PHE A 274 -0.10 -15.86 19.54
CA PHE A 274 0.64 -16.91 18.83
C PHE A 274 -0.12 -18.25 18.87
N ASP A 275 -1.44 -18.23 18.94
CA ASP A 275 -2.25 -19.43 19.03
C ASP A 275 -2.01 -20.33 17.83
N ARG A 276 -1.59 -21.59 18.10
CA ARG A 276 -1.24 -22.59 17.09
C ARG A 276 -0.13 -22.18 16.11
N ALA A 277 0.65 -21.13 16.42
CA ALA A 277 1.84 -20.82 15.65
C ALA A 277 2.85 -21.97 15.73
N ARG A 278 3.54 -22.25 14.62
CA ARG A 278 4.50 -23.36 14.52
C ARG A 278 5.88 -22.81 14.22
N PHE A 279 6.82 -23.06 15.14
CA PHE A 279 8.22 -22.73 14.97
C PHE A 279 9.02 -24.01 14.69
N LEU A 280 9.42 -24.24 13.46
CA LEU A 280 10.10 -25.45 13.03
C LEU A 280 11.62 -25.30 13.10
N GLY A 281 12.14 -24.05 13.09
CA GLY A 281 13.55 -23.72 13.18
C GLY A 281 13.93 -23.05 14.51
N ARG A 282 15.08 -22.37 14.50
CA ARG A 282 15.59 -21.65 15.67
C ARG A 282 14.72 -20.46 16.05
N ARG A 283 14.68 -20.14 17.33
CA ARG A 283 13.90 -19.03 17.89
C ARG A 283 14.81 -18.12 18.67
N HIS A 284 14.79 -16.84 18.35
CA HIS A 284 15.56 -15.81 18.99
C HIS A 284 14.61 -14.80 19.63
N PHE A 285 14.36 -14.95 20.94
CA PHE A 285 13.42 -14.15 21.71
C PHE A 285 14.11 -13.32 22.81
N ASP A 286 15.43 -13.11 22.68
CA ASP A 286 16.21 -12.39 23.66
C ASP A 286 15.77 -10.92 23.75
N GLY A 287 15.54 -10.43 24.98
CA GLY A 287 15.15 -9.02 25.18
C GLY A 287 13.77 -8.63 24.69
N ILE A 288 12.88 -9.60 24.39
CA ILE A 288 11.46 -9.31 24.10
C ILE A 288 10.82 -8.60 25.29
N ALA A 289 10.11 -7.50 25.03
CA ALA A 289 9.26 -6.83 25.99
C ALA A 289 7.79 -7.02 25.61
N VAL A 290 6.99 -7.55 26.55
CA VAL A 290 5.53 -7.71 26.40
C VAL A 290 4.85 -6.90 27.48
N ALA A 291 3.93 -5.99 27.13
CA ALA A 291 3.15 -5.23 28.09
C ALA A 291 2.29 -6.19 28.94
N ALA A 292 2.15 -5.90 30.24
CA ALA A 292 1.26 -6.66 31.11
C ALA A 292 -0.18 -6.58 30.57
N PRO A 293 -0.89 -7.72 30.42
CA PRO A 293 -2.25 -7.72 29.91
C PRO A 293 -3.16 -6.92 30.85
N ARG A 294 -4.07 -6.12 30.28
CA ARG A 294 -5.11 -5.41 31.04
C ARG A 294 -6.19 -6.38 31.62
N SER A 295 -6.12 -7.67 31.28
CA SER A 295 -7.01 -8.72 31.74
C SER A 295 -6.26 -9.69 32.65
N PRO A 296 -6.85 -10.15 33.80
CA PRO A 296 -6.17 -11.00 34.78
C PRO A 296 -5.91 -12.45 34.35
N VAL A 297 -6.25 -12.84 33.13
CA VAL A 297 -6.20 -14.25 32.67
C VAL A 297 -4.94 -14.64 31.90
N ALA A 298 -4.11 -13.68 31.45
CA ALA A 298 -2.86 -14.01 30.75
C ALA A 298 -1.73 -13.13 31.27
N THR A 299 -0.92 -13.65 32.19
CA THR A 299 0.31 -12.96 32.61
C THR A 299 1.33 -12.96 31.49
N GLN A 300 2.11 -11.87 31.38
CA GLN A 300 3.30 -11.74 30.53
C GLN A 300 4.16 -13.02 30.54
N ARG A 301 4.26 -13.61 31.73
CA ARG A 301 4.91 -14.90 31.97
C ARG A 301 4.22 -16.06 31.23
N ALA A 302 2.87 -16.08 31.13
CA ALA A 302 2.15 -17.14 30.44
C ALA A 302 2.30 -17.10 28.92
N VAL A 303 2.49 -15.91 28.30
CA VAL A 303 2.82 -15.79 26.88
C VAL A 303 4.26 -16.27 26.64
N LEU A 304 5.20 -15.83 27.48
CA LEU A 304 6.59 -16.27 27.43
C LEU A 304 6.73 -17.76 27.82
N GLU A 305 5.99 -18.24 28.83
CA GLU A 305 5.95 -19.65 29.21
C GLU A 305 5.26 -20.51 28.15
N ARG A 306 4.21 -20.03 27.46
CA ARG A 306 3.65 -20.71 26.28
C ARG A 306 4.61 -20.72 25.10
N LEU A 307 5.33 -19.63 24.86
CA LEU A 307 6.40 -19.58 23.86
C LEU A 307 7.59 -20.49 24.24
N HIS A 308 7.92 -20.64 25.54
CA HIS A 308 8.97 -21.53 26.02
C HIS A 308 8.46 -22.97 26.28
N ALA A 309 7.25 -23.17 26.83
CA ALA A 309 6.73 -24.46 27.21
C ALA A 309 6.10 -25.23 26.03
N ALA A 310 5.62 -24.57 25.02
CA ALA A 310 5.19 -25.25 23.80
C ALA A 310 6.38 -25.93 23.07
N PHE A 311 7.61 -25.62 23.47
CA PHE A 311 8.81 -26.08 22.79
C PHE A 311 10.00 -26.11 23.75
N PRO A 312 10.19 -27.20 24.55
CA PRO A 312 11.44 -27.43 25.26
C PRO A 312 12.58 -27.52 24.23
N GLY A 313 13.69 -26.81 24.50
CA GLY A 313 14.87 -26.61 23.67
C GLY A 313 15.48 -27.87 23.12
#